data_61616708aa89913d3b7f925b92352d58
#
_entry.id   61616708aa89913d3b7f925b92352d58
#
_cell.length_a   1.000
_cell.length_b   1.000
_cell.length_c   1.000
_cell.angle_alpha   90.00
_cell.angle_beta   90.00
_cell.angle_gamma   90.00
#
_symmetry.space_group_name_H-M   'P 1'
#
loop_
_entity.id
_entity.type
_entity.pdbx_description
1 polymer ?
#
loop_
_entity_poly.entity_id
_entity_poly.type
_entity_poly.pdbx_seq_one_letter_code
_entity_poly.pdbx_strand_id
1 'polypeptide(L)'
;QITLGGLTQIAGAFARVQVALSWFISQYQELAKWRATVVRLAGFQDAVRAAQAVSRSGPQSVVGAGPDWAMEGVTATLPDGTPLLDGAGVKFAAGRSAVITGPSGTGKSTLLRVLAGIWPFGTGTVGRPPGMALTLPQRPYIPLGTLRQAICYPETTSRYQDEAVRQALADAGLHGLADHLDADQNWAQRLSGGEQQRLAIARALLQRPDWLFLDEATASLDPGAEADLYGLLRRQLPDTTLISIAHRPAVAAFHDDTRILRRPPGEPGRLDGAAPETVR
;
A
#
# COMPACT_ATOMS: atom_id res chain seq x y z
N GLN A 1 55.18 -33.13 54.10
CA GLN A 1 53.80 -33.32 54.55
C GLN A 1 52.98 -32.09 54.11
N ILE A 2 51.96 -32.31 53.34
CA ILE A 2 51.04 -31.24 52.99
C ILE A 2 50.16 -30.96 54.23
N THR A 3 50.21 -29.75 54.72
CA THR A 3 49.35 -29.33 55.84
C THR A 3 47.94 -29.05 55.34
N LEU A 4 46.92 -29.17 56.20
CA LEU A 4 45.51 -28.85 55.87
C LEU A 4 45.37 -27.43 55.33
N GLY A 5 46.13 -26.45 55.84
CA GLY A 5 46.17 -25.08 55.34
C GLY A 5 46.73 -24.95 53.91
N GLY A 6 47.74 -25.75 53.55
CA GLY A 6 48.28 -25.80 52.23
C GLY A 6 47.25 -26.36 51.18
N LEU A 7 46.51 -27.36 51.62
CA LEU A 7 45.48 -27.99 50.78
C LEU A 7 44.29 -27.03 50.47
N THR A 8 43.82 -26.27 51.48
CA THR A 8 42.79 -25.26 51.33
C THR A 8 43.26 -24.09 50.49
N GLN A 9 44.51 -23.68 50.58
CA GLN A 9 45.09 -22.62 49.80
C GLN A 9 45.18 -23.02 48.29
N ILE A 10 45.60 -24.25 47.97
CA ILE A 10 45.68 -24.80 46.65
C ILE A 10 44.27 -24.92 46.07
N ALA A 11 43.31 -25.47 46.83
CA ALA A 11 41.92 -25.57 46.39
C ALA A 11 41.29 -24.19 46.09
N GLY A 12 41.55 -23.18 46.92
CA GLY A 12 41.12 -21.82 46.73
C GLY A 12 41.74 -21.14 45.50
N ALA A 13 43.03 -21.40 45.25
CA ALA A 13 43.67 -20.89 44.03
C ALA A 13 43.09 -21.53 42.76
N PHE A 14 42.87 -22.85 42.78
CA PHE A 14 42.25 -23.57 41.66
C PHE A 14 40.82 -23.08 41.40
N ALA A 15 40.00 -22.89 42.42
CA ALA A 15 38.65 -22.34 42.28
C ALA A 15 38.64 -20.95 41.65
N ARG A 16 39.58 -20.06 42.00
CA ARG A 16 39.70 -18.71 41.36
C ARG A 16 40.05 -18.82 39.90
N VAL A 17 40.95 -19.69 39.49
CA VAL A 17 41.29 -19.93 38.09
C VAL A 17 40.08 -20.47 37.31
N GLN A 18 39.36 -21.42 37.89
CA GLN A 18 38.16 -21.99 37.28
C GLN A 18 37.07 -20.94 37.06
N VAL A 19 36.82 -20.09 38.06
CA VAL A 19 35.84 -18.97 37.95
C VAL A 19 36.27 -18.00 36.86
N ALA A 20 37.55 -17.63 36.78
CA ALA A 20 38.07 -16.73 35.77
C ALA A 20 37.90 -17.30 34.32
N LEU A 21 38.20 -18.60 34.17
CA LEU A 21 38.01 -19.28 32.88
C LEU A 21 36.52 -19.41 32.50
N SER A 22 35.68 -19.77 33.47
CA SER A 22 34.24 -19.88 33.26
C SER A 22 33.61 -18.53 32.91
N TRP A 23 34.09 -17.44 33.52
CA TRP A 23 33.68 -16.07 33.17
C TRP A 23 34.02 -15.75 31.71
N PHE A 24 35.22 -16.11 31.26
CA PHE A 24 35.63 -15.85 29.89
C PHE A 24 34.72 -16.58 28.85
N ILE A 25 34.38 -17.83 29.16
CA ILE A 25 33.48 -18.63 28.30
C ILE A 25 32.08 -18.03 28.25
N SER A 26 31.52 -17.60 29.39
CA SER A 26 30.20 -17.00 29.44
C SER A 26 30.16 -15.64 28.75
N GLN A 27 31.18 -14.79 28.91
CA GLN A 27 31.27 -13.49 28.24
C GLN A 27 31.43 -13.63 26.71
N TYR A 28 32.08 -14.70 26.23
CA TYR A 28 32.18 -14.98 24.81
C TYR A 28 30.80 -15.20 24.18
N GLN A 29 29.91 -15.91 24.86
CA GLN A 29 28.54 -16.10 24.39
C GLN A 29 27.75 -14.78 24.29
N GLU A 30 27.87 -13.92 25.29
CA GLU A 30 27.24 -12.61 25.30
C GLU A 30 27.82 -11.70 24.20
N LEU A 31 29.12 -11.72 23.99
CA LEU A 31 29.78 -11.02 22.91
C LEU A 31 29.29 -11.52 21.52
N ALA A 32 29.12 -12.83 21.36
CA ALA A 32 28.60 -13.42 20.12
C ALA A 32 27.15 -12.98 19.86
N LYS A 33 26.28 -12.96 20.86
CA LYS A 33 24.91 -12.46 20.78
C LYS A 33 24.89 -10.97 20.43
N TRP A 34 25.71 -10.17 21.10
CA TRP A 34 25.84 -8.75 20.81
C TRP A 34 26.28 -8.52 19.37
N ARG A 35 27.34 -9.21 18.92
CA ARG A 35 27.81 -9.13 17.53
C ARG A 35 26.72 -9.52 16.51
N ALA A 36 25.96 -10.58 16.77
CA ALA A 36 24.87 -11.00 15.91
C ALA A 36 23.76 -9.93 15.82
N THR A 37 23.48 -9.22 16.91
CA THR A 37 22.52 -8.12 16.95
C THR A 37 23.04 -6.92 16.16
N VAL A 38 24.31 -6.55 16.34
CA VAL A 38 24.93 -5.44 15.59
C VAL A 38 24.95 -5.74 14.09
N VAL A 39 25.29 -6.95 13.66
CA VAL A 39 25.28 -7.35 12.25
C VAL A 39 23.88 -7.26 11.67
N ARG A 40 22.86 -7.69 12.42
CA ARG A 40 21.45 -7.53 11.96
C ARG A 40 21.03 -6.07 11.83
N LEU A 41 21.38 -5.23 12.79
CA LEU A 41 21.08 -3.80 12.73
C LEU A 41 21.80 -3.09 11.58
N ALA A 42 23.09 -3.41 11.39
CA ALA A 42 23.85 -2.87 10.26
C ALA A 42 23.25 -3.30 8.93
N GLY A 43 22.95 -4.60 8.76
CA GLY A 43 22.28 -5.11 7.56
C GLY A 43 20.91 -4.47 7.31
N PHE A 44 20.13 -4.20 8.36
CA PHE A 44 18.87 -3.49 8.25
C PHE A 44 19.08 -2.03 7.80
N GLN A 45 20.07 -1.32 8.37
CA GLN A 45 20.40 0.04 7.94
C GLN A 45 20.82 0.08 6.46
N ASP A 46 21.63 -0.87 6.03
CA ASP A 46 22.05 -0.95 4.63
C ASP A 46 20.88 -1.25 3.68
N ALA A 47 19.96 -2.14 4.10
CA ALA A 47 18.74 -2.40 3.36
C ALA A 47 17.84 -1.15 3.26
N VAL A 48 17.69 -0.37 4.33
CA VAL A 48 16.96 0.90 4.32
C VAL A 48 17.59 1.91 3.38
N ARG A 49 18.93 2.07 3.42
CA ARG A 49 19.65 2.96 2.51
C ARG A 49 19.48 2.55 1.05
N ALA A 50 19.60 1.26 0.76
CA ALA A 50 19.38 0.72 -0.57
C ALA A 50 17.95 0.96 -1.07
N ALA A 51 16.94 0.73 -0.22
CA ALA A 51 15.54 1.00 -0.54
C ALA A 51 15.28 2.50 -0.81
N GLN A 52 15.88 3.39 0.00
CA GLN A 52 15.79 4.84 -0.22
C GLN A 52 16.46 5.27 -1.53
N ALA A 53 17.61 4.69 -1.89
CA ALA A 53 18.28 4.97 -3.15
C ALA A 53 17.41 4.56 -4.35
N VAL A 54 16.82 3.37 -4.31
CA VAL A 54 15.89 2.87 -5.33
C VAL A 54 14.65 3.77 -5.43
N SER A 55 14.07 4.17 -4.30
CA SER A 55 12.88 5.06 -4.28
C SER A 55 13.15 6.42 -4.93
N ARG A 56 14.39 6.92 -4.89
CA ARG A 56 14.78 8.18 -5.52
C ARG A 56 15.06 8.06 -7.03
N SER A 57 15.31 6.86 -7.52
CA SER A 57 15.62 6.62 -8.93
C SER A 57 14.40 6.31 -9.80
N GLY A 58 13.25 6.07 -9.19
CA GLY A 58 11.99 5.76 -9.88
C GLY A 58 11.32 6.96 -10.53
N PRO A 59 10.15 6.74 -11.15
CA PRO A 59 9.35 7.81 -11.72
C PRO A 59 9.06 8.90 -10.67
N GLN A 60 9.35 10.15 -11.02
CA GLN A 60 9.19 11.26 -10.08
C GLN A 60 7.73 11.73 -10.08
N SER A 61 7.13 11.84 -8.89
CA SER A 61 5.79 12.40 -8.74
C SER A 61 5.90 13.91 -8.45
N VAL A 62 5.36 14.73 -9.32
CA VAL A 62 5.41 16.18 -9.23
C VAL A 62 3.99 16.75 -9.18
N VAL A 63 3.74 17.66 -8.24
CA VAL A 63 2.46 18.36 -8.22
C VAL A 63 2.45 19.37 -9.35
N GLY A 64 1.58 19.13 -10.35
CA GLY A 64 1.38 20.00 -11.50
C GLY A 64 0.42 21.14 -11.19
N ALA A 65 0.38 22.12 -12.09
CA ALA A 65 -0.58 23.24 -12.01
C ALA A 65 -1.96 22.89 -12.58
N GLY A 66 -2.07 21.80 -13.35
CA GLY A 66 -3.31 21.38 -14.00
C GLY A 66 -4.15 20.42 -13.14
N PRO A 67 -5.41 20.22 -13.51
CA PRO A 67 -6.34 19.37 -12.78
C PRO A 67 -6.15 17.87 -13.07
N ASP A 68 -5.36 17.51 -14.08
CA ASP A 68 -5.29 16.17 -14.64
C ASP A 68 -4.08 15.39 -14.13
N TRP A 69 -4.19 14.06 -14.07
CA TRP A 69 -3.04 13.16 -13.95
C TRP A 69 -2.43 12.93 -15.33
N ALA A 70 -1.13 13.10 -15.44
CA ALA A 70 -0.39 12.89 -16.68
C ALA A 70 0.92 12.15 -16.44
N MET A 71 1.32 11.31 -17.39
CA MET A 71 2.59 10.59 -17.38
C MET A 71 3.43 11.07 -18.56
N GLU A 72 4.62 11.61 -18.26
CA GLU A 72 5.54 12.15 -19.26
C GLU A 72 6.82 11.31 -19.28
N GLY A 73 7.04 10.62 -20.39
CA GLY A 73 8.21 9.75 -20.57
C GLY A 73 8.34 8.65 -19.51
N VAL A 74 7.23 8.25 -18.91
CA VAL A 74 7.26 7.24 -17.83
C VAL A 74 7.48 5.87 -18.43
N THR A 75 8.50 5.18 -17.91
CA THR A 75 8.67 3.74 -18.08
C THR A 75 8.66 3.09 -16.71
N ALA A 76 8.04 1.92 -16.59
CA ALA A 76 8.13 1.12 -15.37
C ALA A 76 8.74 -0.22 -15.70
N THR A 77 9.64 -0.68 -14.81
CA THR A 77 10.30 -1.99 -14.92
C THR A 77 9.98 -2.83 -13.67
N LEU A 78 10.22 -4.12 -13.75
CA LEU A 78 10.33 -4.98 -12.59
C LEU A 78 11.66 -4.71 -11.86
N PRO A 79 11.83 -5.19 -10.61
CA PRO A 79 13.09 -5.03 -9.87
C PRO A 79 14.31 -5.63 -10.57
N ASP A 80 14.12 -6.60 -11.47
CA ASP A 80 15.16 -7.23 -12.30
C ASP A 80 15.49 -6.43 -13.58
N GLY A 81 14.85 -5.28 -13.78
CA GLY A 81 15.01 -4.44 -14.97
C GLY A 81 14.12 -4.81 -16.15
N THR A 82 13.33 -5.87 -16.07
CA THR A 82 12.42 -6.28 -17.16
C THR A 82 11.40 -5.18 -17.42
N PRO A 83 11.27 -4.67 -18.67
CA PRO A 83 10.26 -3.66 -19.02
C PRO A 83 8.85 -4.17 -18.73
N LEU A 84 8.08 -3.40 -17.98
CA LEU A 84 6.71 -3.76 -17.59
C LEU A 84 5.67 -2.86 -18.24
N LEU A 85 5.92 -1.55 -18.27
CA LEU A 85 4.98 -0.54 -18.73
C LEU A 85 5.71 0.57 -19.48
N ASP A 86 5.17 0.96 -20.62
CA ASP A 86 5.46 2.21 -21.32
C ASP A 86 4.22 3.12 -21.15
N GLY A 87 4.35 4.09 -20.27
CA GLY A 87 3.29 5.04 -19.92
C GLY A 87 3.38 6.37 -20.67
N ALA A 88 4.12 6.41 -21.77
CA ALA A 88 4.24 7.64 -22.54
C ALA A 88 2.85 8.14 -23.02
N GLY A 89 2.53 9.40 -22.71
CA GLY A 89 1.28 10.04 -23.13
C GLY A 89 0.02 9.59 -22.40
N VAL A 90 0.12 8.81 -21.32
CA VAL A 90 -1.05 8.45 -20.50
C VAL A 90 -1.54 9.67 -19.72
N LYS A 91 -2.82 10.01 -19.91
CA LYS A 91 -3.47 11.12 -19.22
C LYS A 91 -4.87 10.72 -18.75
N PHE A 92 -5.23 11.15 -17.54
CA PHE A 92 -6.59 11.03 -16.99
C PHE A 92 -7.09 12.43 -16.65
N ALA A 93 -8.20 12.80 -17.25
CA ALA A 93 -8.81 14.10 -17.07
C ALA A 93 -9.65 14.15 -15.79
N ALA A 94 -9.58 15.25 -15.05
CA ALA A 94 -10.42 15.48 -13.89
C ALA A 94 -11.91 15.44 -14.27
N GLY A 95 -12.72 14.85 -13.38
CA GLY A 95 -14.16 14.69 -13.61
C GLY A 95 -14.53 13.59 -14.62
N ARG A 96 -13.56 12.96 -15.29
CA ARG A 96 -13.80 11.86 -16.24
C ARG A 96 -13.26 10.54 -15.72
N SER A 97 -14.13 9.74 -15.16
CA SER A 97 -13.77 8.44 -14.59
C SER A 97 -13.40 7.42 -15.66
N ALA A 98 -12.39 6.58 -15.39
CA ALA A 98 -11.93 5.58 -16.34
C ALA A 98 -11.79 4.20 -15.69
N VAL A 99 -12.17 3.15 -16.42
CA VAL A 99 -11.87 1.77 -16.07
C VAL A 99 -10.74 1.22 -16.94
N ILE A 100 -9.76 0.60 -16.31
CA ILE A 100 -8.62 -0.03 -16.97
C ILE A 100 -8.85 -1.53 -16.97
N THR A 101 -8.91 -2.10 -18.16
CA THR A 101 -9.10 -3.55 -18.38
C THR A 101 -7.87 -4.15 -19.07
N GLY A 102 -7.85 -5.46 -19.24
CA GLY A 102 -6.78 -6.19 -19.93
C GLY A 102 -6.42 -7.50 -19.24
N PRO A 103 -5.65 -8.39 -19.89
CA PRO A 103 -5.25 -9.66 -19.34
C PRO A 103 -4.52 -9.55 -18.00
N SER A 104 -4.52 -10.61 -17.19
CA SER A 104 -3.73 -10.66 -15.97
C SER A 104 -2.23 -10.57 -16.30
N GLY A 105 -1.45 -9.94 -15.41
CA GLY A 105 0.00 -9.80 -15.59
C GLY A 105 0.44 -8.72 -16.59
N THR A 106 -0.47 -7.95 -17.19
CA THR A 106 -0.11 -6.87 -18.13
C THR A 106 0.48 -5.63 -17.44
N GLY A 107 0.40 -5.50 -16.10
CA GLY A 107 0.93 -4.36 -15.38
C GLY A 107 -0.10 -3.35 -14.90
N LYS A 108 -1.41 -3.67 -14.92
CA LYS A 108 -2.49 -2.76 -14.48
C LYS A 108 -2.27 -2.21 -13.07
N SER A 109 -2.06 -3.07 -12.09
CA SER A 109 -1.79 -2.65 -10.70
C SER A 109 -0.48 -1.85 -10.58
N THR A 110 0.53 -2.15 -11.42
CA THR A 110 1.76 -1.37 -11.47
C THR A 110 1.50 0.03 -12.02
N LEU A 111 0.65 0.16 -13.04
CA LEU A 111 0.23 1.47 -13.55
C LEU A 111 -0.39 2.33 -12.44
N LEU A 112 -1.33 1.79 -11.64
CA LEU A 112 -1.89 2.54 -10.50
C LEU A 112 -0.85 2.88 -9.45
N ARG A 113 0.10 1.97 -9.16
CA ARG A 113 1.20 2.24 -8.22
C ARG A 113 2.14 3.33 -8.73
N VAL A 114 2.40 3.37 -10.02
CA VAL A 114 3.18 4.45 -10.66
C VAL A 114 2.44 5.79 -10.52
N LEU A 115 1.14 5.83 -10.85
CA LEU A 115 0.30 7.01 -10.64
C LEU A 115 0.30 7.44 -9.18
N ALA A 116 0.15 6.52 -8.25
CA ALA A 116 0.20 6.81 -6.81
C ALA A 116 1.60 7.22 -6.30
N GLY A 117 2.65 7.16 -7.14
CA GLY A 117 4.03 7.51 -6.75
C GLY A 117 4.70 6.51 -5.82
N ILE A 118 4.22 5.26 -5.75
CA ILE A 118 4.74 4.21 -4.87
C ILE A 118 5.51 3.10 -5.60
N TRP A 119 5.66 3.20 -6.94
CA TRP A 119 6.46 2.25 -7.71
C TRP A 119 7.84 2.84 -7.99
N PRO A 120 8.92 2.26 -7.41
CA PRO A 120 10.25 2.88 -7.45
C PRO A 120 11.12 2.45 -8.64
N PHE A 121 10.65 1.56 -9.51
CA PHE A 121 11.44 1.02 -10.62
C PHE A 121 10.99 1.59 -11.95
N GLY A 122 11.84 2.38 -12.59
CA GLY A 122 11.55 3.03 -13.86
C GLY A 122 12.07 4.46 -13.94
N THR A 123 11.59 5.21 -14.92
CA THR A 123 11.98 6.60 -15.19
C THR A 123 10.78 7.45 -15.56
N GLY A 124 10.98 8.76 -15.72
CA GLY A 124 9.97 9.70 -16.18
C GLY A 124 9.29 10.48 -15.06
N THR A 125 8.27 11.23 -15.42
CA THR A 125 7.56 12.13 -14.48
C THR A 125 6.08 11.85 -14.49
N VAL A 126 5.50 11.77 -13.29
CA VAL A 126 4.06 11.70 -13.07
C VAL A 126 3.60 13.06 -12.54
N GLY A 127 2.96 13.84 -13.40
CA GLY A 127 2.24 15.04 -13.00
C GLY A 127 0.96 14.66 -12.29
N ARG A 128 0.83 15.05 -11.02
CA ARG A 128 -0.39 14.85 -10.24
C ARG A 128 -1.09 16.20 -9.99
N PRO A 129 -2.41 16.27 -10.04
CA PRO A 129 -3.13 17.48 -9.68
C PRO A 129 -2.97 17.77 -8.17
N PRO A 130 -3.17 19.02 -7.75
CA PRO A 130 -3.37 19.34 -6.35
C PRO A 130 -4.65 18.65 -5.84
N GLY A 131 -4.74 18.43 -4.54
CA GLY A 131 -5.89 17.79 -3.90
C GLY A 131 -5.59 16.41 -3.35
N MET A 132 -6.64 15.77 -2.88
CA MET A 132 -6.54 14.47 -2.19
C MET A 132 -6.73 13.33 -3.18
N ALA A 133 -5.76 12.43 -3.20
CA ALA A 133 -5.86 11.16 -3.93
C ALA A 133 -5.85 10.00 -2.94
N LEU A 134 -6.81 9.10 -3.06
CA LEU A 134 -6.91 7.89 -2.24
C LEU A 134 -6.78 6.66 -3.14
N THR A 135 -5.94 5.71 -2.71
CA THR A 135 -5.79 4.42 -3.40
C THR A 135 -6.33 3.30 -2.55
N LEU A 136 -7.26 2.54 -3.08
CA LEU A 136 -7.81 1.34 -2.46
C LEU A 136 -7.24 0.11 -3.17
N PRO A 137 -6.28 -0.60 -2.55
CA PRO A 137 -5.70 -1.80 -3.12
C PRO A 137 -6.65 -2.99 -3.00
N GLN A 138 -6.39 -4.05 -3.76
CA GLN A 138 -7.14 -5.31 -3.73
C GLN A 138 -7.29 -5.89 -2.31
N ARG A 139 -6.22 -5.77 -1.50
CA ARG A 139 -6.23 -6.09 -0.07
C ARG A 139 -6.01 -4.81 0.72
N PRO A 140 -7.06 -4.27 1.34
CA PRO A 140 -6.96 -3.04 2.10
C PRO A 140 -6.02 -3.20 3.30
N TYR A 141 -5.18 -2.20 3.53
CA TYR A 141 -4.44 -2.12 4.78
C TYR A 141 -5.37 -1.72 5.92
N ILE A 142 -5.39 -2.51 6.98
CA ILE A 142 -6.15 -2.24 8.20
C ILE A 142 -5.13 -2.15 9.35
N PRO A 143 -4.91 -0.96 9.92
CA PRO A 143 -3.99 -0.78 11.04
C PRO A 143 -4.47 -1.55 12.27
N LEU A 144 -3.53 -1.93 13.13
CA LEU A 144 -3.84 -2.39 14.48
C LEU A 144 -4.40 -1.25 15.30
N GLY A 145 -5.34 -1.56 16.21
CA GLY A 145 -5.98 -0.58 17.08
C GLY A 145 -7.51 -0.59 16.95
N THR A 146 -8.12 0.56 17.19
CA THR A 146 -9.59 0.69 17.17
C THR A 146 -10.16 0.67 15.75
N LEU A 147 -11.45 0.29 15.63
CA LEU A 147 -12.15 0.37 14.34
C LEU A 147 -12.21 1.80 13.82
N ARG A 148 -12.33 2.78 14.71
CA ARG A 148 -12.27 4.22 14.41
C ARG A 148 -10.95 4.58 13.72
N GLN A 149 -9.82 4.10 14.25
CA GLN A 149 -8.51 4.29 13.60
C GLN A 149 -8.46 3.61 12.24
N ALA A 150 -9.04 2.42 12.14
CA ALA A 150 -9.08 1.66 10.89
C ALA A 150 -9.87 2.38 9.79
N ILE A 151 -11.01 2.98 10.08
CA ILE A 151 -11.81 3.70 9.06
C ILE A 151 -11.25 5.09 8.76
N CYS A 152 -10.68 5.81 9.73
CA CYS A 152 -10.12 7.14 9.51
C CYS A 152 -8.76 7.11 8.78
N TYR A 153 -8.05 5.98 8.78
CA TYR A 153 -6.73 5.85 8.16
C TYR A 153 -6.71 6.34 6.69
N PRO A 154 -5.67 7.08 6.24
CA PRO A 154 -4.45 7.48 6.95
C PRO A 154 -4.59 8.72 7.85
N GLU A 155 -5.74 9.34 7.87
CA GLU A 155 -6.01 10.54 8.67
C GLU A 155 -6.15 10.22 10.17
N THR A 156 -6.09 11.27 10.99
CA THR A 156 -6.32 11.14 12.43
C THR A 156 -7.80 11.02 12.75
N THR A 157 -8.13 10.31 13.82
CA THR A 157 -9.51 10.12 14.25
C THR A 157 -10.21 11.43 14.64
N SER A 158 -9.46 12.43 15.09
CA SER A 158 -9.98 13.75 15.50
C SER A 158 -10.50 14.59 14.32
N ARG A 159 -10.20 14.20 13.08
CA ARG A 159 -10.66 14.94 11.89
C ARG A 159 -12.15 14.74 11.61
N TYR A 160 -12.73 13.65 12.09
CA TYR A 160 -14.09 13.25 11.75
C TYR A 160 -14.95 13.12 13.01
N GLN A 161 -16.19 13.59 12.90
CA GLN A 161 -17.19 13.40 13.95
C GLN A 161 -17.74 11.97 13.93
N ASP A 162 -18.16 11.47 15.09
CA ASP A 162 -18.68 10.12 15.26
C ASP A 162 -19.82 9.79 14.30
N GLU A 163 -20.73 10.73 14.10
CA GLU A 163 -21.88 10.55 13.22
C GLU A 163 -21.44 10.33 11.78
N ALA A 164 -20.45 11.08 11.28
CA ALA A 164 -19.91 10.90 9.93
C ALA A 164 -19.25 9.53 9.77
N VAL A 165 -18.53 9.05 10.80
CA VAL A 165 -17.89 7.73 10.80
C VAL A 165 -18.95 6.62 10.78
N ARG A 166 -19.99 6.73 11.61
CA ARG A 166 -21.11 5.76 11.66
C ARG A 166 -21.88 5.74 10.34
N GLN A 167 -22.16 6.91 9.77
CA GLN A 167 -22.84 7.01 8.48
C GLN A 167 -22.04 6.37 7.36
N ALA A 168 -20.73 6.61 7.27
CA ALA A 168 -19.87 6.00 6.26
C ALA A 168 -19.83 4.46 6.37
N LEU A 169 -19.82 3.90 7.60
CA LEU A 169 -19.94 2.46 7.82
C LEU A 169 -21.30 1.92 7.37
N ALA A 170 -22.37 2.64 7.72
CA ALA A 170 -23.74 2.27 7.36
C ALA A 170 -23.92 2.26 5.84
N ASP A 171 -23.49 3.32 5.15
CA ASP A 171 -23.56 3.45 3.68
C ASP A 171 -22.78 2.33 2.97
N ALA A 172 -21.65 1.92 3.52
CA ALA A 172 -20.88 0.78 3.01
C ALA A 172 -21.46 -0.60 3.37
N GLY A 173 -22.61 -0.66 4.06
CA GLY A 173 -23.26 -1.91 4.48
C GLY A 173 -22.58 -2.60 5.65
N LEU A 174 -21.93 -1.84 6.54
CA LEU A 174 -21.25 -2.32 7.75
C LEU A 174 -21.97 -1.85 9.03
N HIS A 175 -23.30 -1.81 9.02
CA HIS A 175 -24.14 -1.32 10.13
C HIS A 175 -23.77 -1.97 11.48
N GLY A 176 -23.52 -3.28 11.50
CA GLY A 176 -23.20 -4.00 12.73
C GLY A 176 -21.84 -3.65 13.36
N LEU A 177 -21.01 -2.87 12.68
CA LEU A 177 -19.73 -2.41 13.19
C LEU A 177 -19.80 -1.04 13.87
N ALA A 178 -20.88 -0.29 13.69
CA ALA A 178 -21.02 1.07 14.18
C ALA A 178 -20.93 1.17 15.72
N ASP A 179 -21.32 0.11 16.45
CA ASP A 179 -21.26 0.07 17.91
C ASP A 179 -19.88 -0.35 18.46
N HIS A 180 -18.96 -0.72 17.57
CA HIS A 180 -17.62 -1.22 17.92
C HIS A 180 -16.50 -0.24 17.59
N LEU A 181 -16.80 1.05 17.37
CA LEU A 181 -15.83 2.05 16.91
C LEU A 181 -14.57 2.12 17.80
N ASP A 182 -14.75 2.06 19.11
CA ASP A 182 -13.65 2.19 20.07
C ASP A 182 -13.09 0.84 20.54
N ALA A 183 -13.59 -0.27 19.99
CA ALA A 183 -13.06 -1.59 20.29
C ALA A 183 -11.68 -1.76 19.66
N ASP A 184 -10.67 -2.00 20.49
CA ASP A 184 -9.29 -2.30 20.09
C ASP A 184 -9.13 -3.79 19.83
N GLN A 185 -8.96 -4.14 18.55
CA GLN A 185 -8.89 -5.53 18.09
C GLN A 185 -8.06 -5.64 16.82
N ASN A 186 -7.67 -6.86 16.47
CA ASN A 186 -7.08 -7.14 15.16
C ASN A 186 -8.18 -7.24 14.08
N TRP A 187 -8.65 -6.07 13.62
CA TRP A 187 -9.71 -5.97 12.63
C TRP A 187 -9.38 -6.64 11.30
N ALA A 188 -8.10 -6.65 10.92
CA ALA A 188 -7.65 -7.34 9.70
C ALA A 188 -7.90 -8.86 9.74
N GLN A 189 -7.89 -9.49 10.93
CA GLN A 189 -8.19 -10.91 11.09
C GLN A 189 -9.67 -11.18 11.38
N ARG A 190 -10.37 -10.21 11.96
CA ARG A 190 -11.77 -10.36 12.34
C ARG A 190 -12.73 -10.19 11.16
N LEU A 191 -12.42 -9.25 10.27
CA LEU A 191 -13.25 -8.95 9.11
C LEU A 191 -13.02 -9.95 7.98
N SER A 192 -14.08 -10.43 7.38
CA SER A 192 -14.03 -11.17 6.10
C SER A 192 -13.45 -10.29 4.98
N GLY A 193 -12.98 -10.90 3.88
CA GLY A 193 -12.45 -10.17 2.75
C GLY A 193 -13.41 -9.12 2.17
N GLY A 194 -14.69 -9.47 2.09
CA GLY A 194 -15.74 -8.55 1.63
C GLY A 194 -15.96 -7.38 2.60
N GLU A 195 -15.96 -7.62 3.92
CA GLU A 195 -16.08 -6.55 4.92
C GLU A 195 -14.86 -5.63 4.92
N GLN A 196 -13.65 -6.17 4.70
CA GLN A 196 -12.44 -5.37 4.53
C GLN A 196 -12.55 -4.45 3.32
N GLN A 197 -13.05 -4.93 2.19
CA GLN A 197 -13.30 -4.12 1.00
C GLN A 197 -14.37 -3.05 1.25
N ARG A 198 -15.48 -3.40 1.90
CA ARG A 198 -16.50 -2.44 2.33
C ARG A 198 -15.94 -1.37 3.28
N LEU A 199 -15.04 -1.74 4.21
CA LEU A 199 -14.35 -0.79 5.09
C LEU A 199 -13.48 0.19 4.30
N ALA A 200 -12.79 -0.27 3.26
CA ALA A 200 -12.03 0.59 2.37
C ALA A 200 -12.93 1.57 1.59
N ILE A 201 -14.11 1.12 1.14
CA ILE A 201 -15.11 2.02 0.53
C ILE A 201 -15.64 3.03 1.56
N ALA A 202 -15.93 2.61 2.81
CA ALA A 202 -16.32 3.52 3.88
C ALA A 202 -15.28 4.62 4.12
N ARG A 203 -13.97 4.31 4.02
CA ARG A 203 -12.89 5.31 4.04
C ARG A 203 -13.03 6.33 2.92
N ALA A 204 -13.28 5.89 1.70
CA ALA A 204 -13.46 6.80 0.57
C ALA A 204 -14.67 7.72 0.76
N LEU A 205 -15.78 7.17 1.24
CA LEU A 205 -17.00 7.95 1.55
C LEU A 205 -16.76 9.00 2.64
N LEU A 206 -15.98 8.63 3.66
CA LEU A 206 -15.64 9.52 4.79
C LEU A 206 -14.68 10.64 4.36
N GLN A 207 -13.66 10.29 3.56
CA GLN A 207 -12.58 11.20 3.21
C GLN A 207 -12.88 12.09 2.00
N ARG A 208 -13.81 11.68 1.13
CA ARG A 208 -14.24 12.40 -0.08
C ARG A 208 -13.06 12.91 -0.92
N PRO A 209 -12.21 11.99 -1.44
CA PRO A 209 -11.04 12.39 -2.21
C PRO A 209 -11.43 12.98 -3.58
N ASP A 210 -10.58 13.87 -4.12
CA ASP A 210 -10.73 14.37 -5.49
C ASP A 210 -10.51 13.26 -6.53
N TRP A 211 -9.59 12.32 -6.19
CA TRP A 211 -9.24 11.18 -7.02
C TRP A 211 -9.28 9.88 -6.23
N LEU A 212 -9.96 8.89 -6.75
CA LEU A 212 -10.07 7.56 -6.15
C LEU A 212 -9.56 6.48 -7.10
N PHE A 213 -8.44 5.85 -6.73
CA PHE A 213 -7.87 4.73 -7.46
C PHE A 213 -8.32 3.42 -6.82
N LEU A 214 -8.92 2.53 -7.62
CA LEU A 214 -9.46 1.24 -7.18
C LEU A 214 -8.70 0.10 -7.90
N ASP A 215 -7.80 -0.57 -7.19
CA ASP A 215 -7.06 -1.73 -7.71
C ASP A 215 -7.78 -3.03 -7.34
N GLU A 216 -8.75 -3.46 -8.16
CA GLU A 216 -9.59 -4.63 -7.91
C GLU A 216 -10.24 -4.62 -6.50
N ALA A 217 -10.54 -3.42 -5.99
CA ALA A 217 -10.95 -3.20 -4.62
C ALA A 217 -12.33 -3.80 -4.25
N THR A 218 -13.03 -4.37 -5.23
CA THR A 218 -14.33 -5.02 -5.09
C THR A 218 -14.32 -6.50 -5.52
N ALA A 219 -13.13 -7.05 -5.81
CA ALA A 219 -13.00 -8.40 -6.38
C ALA A 219 -13.53 -9.54 -5.49
N SER A 220 -13.56 -9.34 -4.16
CA SER A 220 -14.08 -10.32 -3.19
C SER A 220 -15.61 -10.28 -3.04
N LEU A 221 -16.29 -9.37 -3.74
CA LEU A 221 -17.74 -9.22 -3.67
C LEU A 221 -18.42 -9.99 -4.81
N ASP A 222 -19.67 -10.37 -4.59
CA ASP A 222 -20.51 -10.85 -5.68
C ASP A 222 -20.84 -9.71 -6.66
N PRO A 223 -21.28 -10.03 -7.90
CA PRO A 223 -21.52 -9.02 -8.92
C PRO A 223 -22.58 -7.97 -8.55
N GLY A 224 -23.60 -8.36 -7.78
CA GLY A 224 -24.63 -7.43 -7.30
C GLY A 224 -24.09 -6.44 -6.29
N ALA A 225 -23.39 -6.93 -5.28
CA ALA A 225 -22.76 -6.10 -4.26
C ALA A 225 -21.67 -5.16 -4.85
N GLU A 226 -20.94 -5.62 -5.87
CA GLU A 226 -19.99 -4.77 -6.60
C GLU A 226 -20.70 -3.62 -7.31
N ALA A 227 -21.78 -3.89 -8.05
CA ALA A 227 -22.55 -2.87 -8.75
C ALA A 227 -23.17 -1.85 -7.76
N ASP A 228 -23.70 -2.35 -6.62
CA ASP A 228 -24.26 -1.49 -5.58
C ASP A 228 -23.22 -0.53 -5.01
N LEU A 229 -21.99 -1.01 -4.76
CA LEU A 229 -20.89 -0.17 -4.24
C LEU A 229 -20.40 0.86 -5.26
N TYR A 230 -20.27 0.50 -6.55
CA TYR A 230 -19.95 1.49 -7.59
C TYR A 230 -21.07 2.52 -7.74
N GLY A 231 -22.34 2.08 -7.71
CA GLY A 231 -23.49 2.97 -7.69
C GLY A 231 -23.50 3.91 -6.48
N LEU A 232 -23.12 3.41 -5.30
CA LEU A 232 -22.97 4.20 -4.08
C LEU A 232 -21.87 5.25 -4.25
N LEU A 233 -20.68 4.86 -4.71
CA LEU A 233 -19.56 5.78 -4.95
C LEU A 233 -19.95 6.90 -5.90
N ARG A 234 -20.61 6.60 -7.03
CA ARG A 234 -21.05 7.60 -8.00
C ARG A 234 -22.10 8.57 -7.42
N ARG A 235 -23.01 8.10 -6.56
CA ARG A 235 -24.02 8.95 -5.91
C ARG A 235 -23.47 9.81 -4.77
N GLN A 236 -22.59 9.24 -3.94
CA GLN A 236 -22.10 9.92 -2.73
C GLN A 236 -20.85 10.78 -2.99
N LEU A 237 -20.12 10.47 -4.07
CA LEU A 237 -18.87 11.13 -4.44
C LEU A 237 -18.96 11.63 -5.90
N PRO A 238 -19.93 12.52 -6.24
CA PRO A 238 -20.15 12.96 -7.62
C PRO A 238 -18.96 13.72 -8.21
N ASP A 239 -18.20 14.43 -7.38
CA ASP A 239 -17.04 15.24 -7.79
C ASP A 239 -15.74 14.45 -7.82
N THR A 240 -15.74 13.19 -7.33
CA THR A 240 -14.54 12.33 -7.31
C THR A 240 -14.32 11.68 -8.68
N THR A 241 -13.13 11.81 -9.20
CA THR A 241 -12.71 11.08 -10.41
C THR A 241 -12.28 9.66 -10.05
N LEU A 242 -12.99 8.65 -10.57
CA LEU A 242 -12.69 7.24 -10.32
C LEU A 242 -11.76 6.68 -11.39
N ILE A 243 -10.66 6.06 -10.99
CA ILE A 243 -9.79 5.27 -11.87
C ILE A 243 -9.76 3.85 -11.32
N SER A 244 -10.40 2.92 -12.02
CA SER A 244 -10.59 1.57 -11.53
C SER A 244 -9.86 0.54 -12.39
N ILE A 245 -9.27 -0.46 -11.77
CA ILE A 245 -8.93 -1.72 -12.42
C ILE A 245 -10.04 -2.71 -12.09
N ALA A 246 -10.69 -3.24 -13.11
CA ALA A 246 -11.73 -4.25 -12.94
C ALA A 246 -11.66 -5.30 -14.04
N HIS A 247 -12.06 -6.52 -13.70
CA HIS A 247 -12.15 -7.63 -14.65
C HIS A 247 -13.57 -7.86 -15.17
N ARG A 248 -14.58 -7.39 -14.43
CA ARG A 248 -15.97 -7.59 -14.78
C ARG A 248 -16.47 -6.48 -15.69
N PRO A 249 -17.03 -6.81 -16.87
CA PRO A 249 -17.53 -5.80 -17.83
C PRO A 249 -18.60 -4.87 -17.25
N ALA A 250 -19.40 -5.35 -16.29
CA ALA A 250 -20.45 -4.56 -15.64
C ALA A 250 -19.92 -3.29 -14.94
N VAL A 251 -18.67 -3.29 -14.49
CA VAL A 251 -18.05 -2.12 -13.85
C VAL A 251 -17.85 -0.97 -14.84
N ALA A 252 -17.70 -1.26 -16.12
CA ALA A 252 -17.54 -0.22 -17.15
C ALA A 252 -18.73 0.74 -17.21
N ALA A 253 -19.94 0.29 -16.89
CA ALA A 253 -21.15 1.13 -16.88
C ALA A 253 -21.10 2.29 -15.84
N PHE A 254 -20.19 2.22 -14.87
CA PHE A 254 -20.00 3.26 -13.85
C PHE A 254 -18.87 4.25 -14.20
N HIS A 255 -18.24 4.11 -15.38
CA HIS A 255 -17.13 4.92 -15.84
C HIS A 255 -17.44 5.59 -17.17
N ASP A 256 -16.81 6.74 -17.39
CA ASP A 256 -17.01 7.55 -18.62
C ASP A 256 -16.11 7.06 -19.76
N ASP A 257 -15.02 6.33 -19.42
CA ASP A 257 -14.02 5.86 -20.38
C ASP A 257 -13.57 4.43 -20.04
N THR A 258 -13.33 3.63 -21.08
CA THR A 258 -12.76 2.27 -20.93
C THR A 258 -11.43 2.21 -21.65
N ARG A 259 -10.36 1.90 -20.92
CA ARG A 259 -9.01 1.78 -21.46
C ARG A 259 -8.51 0.37 -21.35
N ILE A 260 -7.77 -0.08 -22.34
CA ILE A 260 -7.25 -1.45 -22.39
C ILE A 260 -5.73 -1.39 -22.27
N LEU A 261 -5.19 -2.01 -21.22
CA LEU A 261 -3.75 -2.21 -21.10
C LEU A 261 -3.36 -3.50 -21.81
N ARG A 262 -2.59 -3.36 -22.90
CA ARG A 262 -2.09 -4.48 -23.70
C ARG A 262 -0.59 -4.62 -23.51
N ARG A 263 -0.11 -5.85 -23.35
CA ARG A 263 1.30 -6.17 -23.26
C ARG A 263 1.62 -7.32 -24.22
N PRO A 264 2.19 -7.04 -25.41
CA PRO A 264 2.69 -8.08 -26.28
C PRO A 264 3.82 -8.87 -25.61
N PRO A 265 4.02 -10.16 -25.97
CA PRO A 265 5.13 -10.95 -25.44
C PRO A 265 6.47 -10.26 -25.70
N GLY A 266 7.28 -10.07 -24.63
CA GLY A 266 8.60 -9.43 -24.71
C GLY A 266 8.61 -7.90 -24.79
N GLU A 267 7.46 -7.24 -24.86
CA GLU A 267 7.35 -5.79 -24.91
C GLU A 267 6.77 -5.22 -23.61
N PRO A 268 6.97 -3.91 -23.32
CA PRO A 268 6.26 -3.23 -22.24
C PRO A 268 4.78 -3.11 -22.56
N GLY A 269 3.96 -3.11 -21.51
CA GLY A 269 2.52 -2.84 -21.63
C GLY A 269 2.25 -1.39 -22.02
N ARG A 270 1.27 -1.19 -22.89
CA ARG A 270 0.79 0.14 -23.31
C ARG A 270 -0.70 0.26 -23.04
N LEU A 271 -1.08 1.42 -22.53
CA LEU A 271 -2.49 1.75 -22.35
C LEU A 271 -2.99 2.38 -23.67
N ASP A 272 -3.98 1.75 -24.29
CA ASP A 272 -4.65 2.33 -25.45
C ASP A 272 -5.33 3.63 -24.99
N GLY A 273 -4.84 4.77 -25.46
CA GLY A 273 -5.42 6.07 -25.17
C GLY A 273 -6.75 6.22 -25.91
N ALA A 274 -7.70 6.96 -25.34
CA ALA A 274 -8.72 7.58 -26.15
C ALA A 274 -8.00 8.37 -27.25
N ALA A 275 -8.36 8.13 -28.52
CA ALA A 275 -7.83 8.91 -29.62
C ALA A 275 -7.93 10.41 -29.27
N PRO A 276 -6.92 11.25 -29.57
CA PRO A 276 -7.06 12.67 -29.37
C PRO A 276 -8.32 13.12 -30.14
N GLU A 277 -9.28 13.70 -29.43
CA GLU A 277 -10.37 14.38 -30.09
C GLU A 277 -9.75 15.41 -31.03
N THR A 278 -9.85 15.14 -32.32
CA THR A 278 -9.56 16.13 -33.36
C THR A 278 -10.56 17.26 -33.15
N VAL A 279 -10.12 18.31 -32.48
CA VAL A 279 -10.88 19.57 -32.41
C VAL A 279 -11.06 20.02 -33.86
N ARG A 280 -12.28 19.94 -34.34
CA ARG A 280 -12.74 20.63 -35.56
C ARG A 280 -13.26 21.99 -35.21
#